data_10a49c65fb472180e9c7f8d4c945778f
#
_entry.id   10a49c65fb472180e9c7f8d4c945778f
#
_cell.length_a   1.000
_cell.length_b   1.000
_cell.length_c   1.000
_cell.angle_alpha   90.00
_cell.angle_beta   90.00
_cell.angle_gamma   90.00
#
_symmetry.space_group_name_H-M   'P 1'
#
loop_
_entity.id
_entity.type
_entity.pdbx_description
1 polymer ?
#
loop_
_entity_poly.entity_id
_entity_poly.type
_entity_poly.pdbx_seq_one_letter_code
_entity_poly.pdbx_strand_id
1 'polypeptide(L)'
;MTDPKREVSAPEDGKGRIISIFVGAVLLPSLALSYVSIDFVPELAKGRQALWQKQADRTLYYVEKDLAERAQEQALEAARAVGSERLLDGRPQVIVPALKDSGLDWDMFKTLRVEGSSPGRNMPPRTATKPGETPREVLSAMEAPPQTMWEDTVPWVDTHGTVSGILRYRYSPQFVERKLLPRYFEHDFPKDQGLVIRVSDPMDRILYETAPTPDDKFEVKRPIASPSFRGLKLALRYRDRTIERDTRLWEMGTLAIIAFIDLMLAAGLYLVYNNVRREVHLARLKSDFVANVSHELKTPLALIRLFAETLELGRVPTEEKAQQYYRVINKESHRLTQLINNILDFSRIEAGRKE
;
A
#
# COMPACT_ATOMS: atom_id res chain seq x y z
N MET A 1 -58.26 -49.11 18.34
CA MET A 1 -58.07 -47.93 17.51
C MET A 1 -57.01 -47.12 18.22
N THR A 2 -55.73 -47.44 17.98
CA THR A 2 -54.58 -46.88 18.65
C THR A 2 -53.56 -46.58 17.57
N ASP A 3 -53.23 -45.34 17.43
CA ASP A 3 -52.31 -44.79 16.48
C ASP A 3 -50.86 -45.11 16.89
N PRO A 4 -50.06 -45.73 16.06
CA PRO A 4 -48.65 -45.93 16.35
C PRO A 4 -47.84 -45.28 15.20
N LYS A 5 -47.36 -44.11 15.40
CA LYS A 5 -46.16 -43.62 14.70
C LYS A 5 -45.73 -42.29 15.28
N ARG A 6 -45.09 -42.29 16.47
CA ARG A 6 -44.08 -41.28 16.77
C ARG A 6 -42.79 -41.74 16.09
N GLU A 7 -42.58 -41.30 14.88
CA GLU A 7 -41.23 -41.25 14.32
C GLU A 7 -40.37 -40.39 15.20
N VAL A 8 -39.47 -41.03 15.94
CA VAL A 8 -38.36 -40.35 16.59
C VAL A 8 -37.48 -39.84 15.45
N SER A 9 -37.70 -38.60 15.06
CA SER A 9 -36.83 -37.89 14.16
C SER A 9 -35.42 -37.87 14.79
N ALA A 10 -34.51 -38.56 14.13
CA ALA A 10 -33.13 -38.69 14.53
C ALA A 10 -32.48 -37.31 14.63
N PRO A 11 -31.46 -37.09 15.53
CA PRO A 11 -30.80 -35.83 15.73
C PRO A 11 -29.79 -35.56 14.60
N GLU A 12 -30.23 -35.49 13.33
CA GLU A 12 -29.42 -35.05 12.20
C GLU A 12 -29.21 -33.55 12.18
N ASP A 13 -30.13 -32.78 12.73
CA ASP A 13 -30.12 -31.31 12.71
C ASP A 13 -29.01 -30.68 13.54
N GLY A 14 -28.52 -31.30 14.61
CA GLY A 14 -27.50 -30.73 15.50
C GLY A 14 -26.12 -30.63 14.86
N LYS A 15 -25.78 -31.53 13.95
CA LYS A 15 -24.45 -31.64 13.35
C LYS A 15 -24.26 -30.70 12.18
N GLY A 16 -25.28 -30.59 11.35
CA GLY A 16 -25.32 -29.58 10.29
C GLY A 16 -25.22 -28.16 10.86
N ARG A 17 -25.85 -27.91 11.99
CA ARG A 17 -25.78 -26.63 12.71
C ARG A 17 -24.38 -26.28 13.21
N ILE A 18 -23.67 -27.23 13.86
CA ILE A 18 -22.33 -26.99 14.38
C ILE A 18 -21.35 -26.69 13.22
N ILE A 19 -21.42 -27.48 12.15
CA ILE A 19 -20.58 -27.26 10.96
C ILE A 19 -20.93 -25.93 10.29
N SER A 20 -22.23 -25.62 10.14
CA SER A 20 -22.66 -24.35 9.57
C SER A 20 -22.25 -23.14 10.40
N ILE A 21 -22.30 -23.24 11.73
CA ILE A 21 -21.82 -22.19 12.66
C ILE A 21 -20.31 -22.02 12.54
N PHE A 22 -19.56 -23.13 12.45
CA PHE A 22 -18.10 -23.06 12.36
C PHE A 22 -17.64 -22.54 10.98
N VAL A 23 -18.28 -22.99 9.91
CA VAL A 23 -18.05 -22.45 8.54
C VAL A 23 -18.44 -20.99 8.49
N GLY A 24 -19.58 -20.60 9.05
CA GLY A 24 -20.05 -19.23 9.11
C GLY A 24 -19.14 -18.32 9.97
N ALA A 25 -18.67 -18.81 11.10
CA ALA A 25 -17.84 -18.02 12.02
C ALA A 25 -16.39 -17.87 11.58
N VAL A 26 -15.88 -18.74 10.73
CA VAL A 26 -14.45 -18.75 10.34
C VAL A 26 -14.29 -18.44 8.84
N LEU A 27 -14.98 -19.15 7.97
CA LEU A 27 -14.83 -18.99 6.51
C LEU A 27 -15.44 -17.69 6.00
N LEU A 28 -16.61 -17.30 6.45
CA LEU A 28 -17.25 -16.07 5.98
C LEU A 28 -16.46 -14.81 6.37
N PRO A 29 -15.97 -14.63 7.62
CA PRO A 29 -15.12 -13.49 7.94
C PRO A 29 -13.80 -13.50 7.18
N SER A 30 -13.18 -14.67 6.95
CA SER A 30 -11.96 -14.78 6.16
C SER A 30 -12.18 -14.36 4.72
N LEU A 31 -13.20 -14.88 4.05
CA LEU A 31 -13.55 -14.49 2.70
C LEU A 31 -13.95 -13.01 2.60
N ALA A 32 -14.66 -12.49 3.59
CA ALA A 32 -14.99 -11.07 3.66
C ALA A 32 -13.73 -10.22 3.81
N LEU A 33 -12.78 -10.63 4.65
CA LEU A 33 -11.50 -9.95 4.82
C LEU A 33 -10.67 -10.00 3.53
N SER A 34 -10.64 -11.14 2.85
CA SER A 34 -9.97 -11.30 1.56
C SER A 34 -10.61 -10.42 0.49
N TYR A 35 -11.93 -10.37 0.43
CA TYR A 35 -12.65 -9.48 -0.50
C TYR A 35 -12.33 -8.01 -0.24
N VAL A 36 -12.39 -7.56 1.01
CA VAL A 36 -12.01 -6.18 1.40
C VAL A 36 -10.54 -5.92 1.05
N SER A 37 -9.66 -6.89 1.25
CA SER A 37 -8.24 -6.75 0.94
C SER A 37 -7.97 -6.60 -0.55
N ILE A 38 -8.74 -7.26 -1.42
CA ILE A 38 -8.63 -7.13 -2.89
C ILE A 38 -8.91 -5.68 -3.33
N ASP A 39 -9.90 -5.02 -2.72
CA ASP A 39 -10.23 -3.62 -3.03
C ASP A 39 -9.27 -2.65 -2.33
N PHE A 40 -8.80 -2.96 -1.13
CA PHE A 40 -7.98 -2.06 -0.32
C PHE A 40 -6.52 -2.01 -0.75
N VAL A 41 -5.94 -3.12 -1.24
CA VAL A 41 -4.53 -3.16 -1.69
C VAL A 41 -4.26 -2.20 -2.84
N PRO A 42 -5.07 -2.13 -3.91
CA PRO A 42 -4.91 -1.13 -4.97
C PRO A 42 -5.10 0.32 -4.49
N GLU A 43 -5.99 0.56 -3.54
CA GLU A 43 -6.19 1.89 -2.93
C GLU A 43 -4.95 2.36 -2.17
N LEU A 44 -4.31 1.48 -1.40
CA LEU A 44 -3.03 1.78 -0.75
C LEU A 44 -1.91 2.07 -1.76
N ALA A 45 -1.88 1.34 -2.87
CA ALA A 45 -0.92 1.58 -3.94
C ALA A 45 -1.11 2.96 -4.57
N LYS A 46 -2.36 3.36 -4.88
CA LYS A 46 -2.70 4.71 -5.35
C LYS A 46 -2.30 5.78 -4.34
N GLY A 47 -2.57 5.54 -3.05
CA GLY A 47 -2.18 6.45 -1.96
C GLY A 47 -0.66 6.67 -1.92
N ARG A 48 0.14 5.62 -2.06
CA ARG A 48 1.60 5.72 -2.16
C ARG A 48 2.04 6.49 -3.40
N GLN A 49 1.47 6.19 -4.55
CA GLN A 49 1.78 6.91 -5.79
C GLN A 49 1.49 8.42 -5.65
N ALA A 50 0.36 8.79 -5.04
CA ALA A 50 0.03 10.19 -4.77
C ALA A 50 1.03 10.87 -3.81
N LEU A 51 1.52 10.16 -2.80
CA LEU A 51 2.58 10.66 -1.91
C LEU A 51 3.89 10.90 -2.66
N TRP A 52 4.30 9.98 -3.53
CA TRP A 52 5.48 10.14 -4.38
C TRP A 52 5.35 11.31 -5.34
N GLN A 53 4.21 11.48 -5.98
CA GLN A 53 3.95 12.64 -6.84
C GLN A 53 4.03 13.96 -6.07
N LYS A 54 3.45 14.01 -4.87
CA LYS A 54 3.52 15.19 -4.01
C LYS A 54 4.95 15.50 -3.56
N GLN A 55 5.74 14.48 -3.27
CA GLN A 55 7.16 14.64 -2.92
C GLN A 55 7.97 15.12 -4.12
N ALA A 56 7.76 14.55 -5.29
CA ALA A 56 8.39 14.98 -6.54
C ALA A 56 8.05 16.44 -6.88
N ASP A 57 6.79 16.84 -6.75
CA ASP A 57 6.37 18.22 -6.97
C ASP A 57 7.01 19.19 -5.98
N ARG A 58 7.12 18.82 -4.71
CA ARG A 58 7.84 19.60 -3.71
C ARG A 58 9.33 19.74 -4.06
N THR A 59 9.97 18.67 -4.50
CA THR A 59 11.38 18.71 -4.94
C THR A 59 11.55 19.65 -6.11
N LEU A 60 10.68 19.59 -7.13
CA LEU A 60 10.71 20.52 -8.26
C LEU A 60 10.51 21.98 -7.82
N TYR A 61 9.65 22.23 -6.85
CA TYR A 61 9.47 23.56 -6.29
C TYR A 61 10.76 24.11 -5.65
N TYR A 62 11.49 23.29 -4.90
CA TYR A 62 12.76 23.70 -4.30
C TYR A 62 13.84 23.92 -5.35
N VAL A 63 13.92 23.07 -6.37
CA VAL A 63 14.83 23.23 -7.50
C VAL A 63 14.57 24.55 -8.23
N GLU A 64 13.30 24.84 -8.53
CA GLU A 64 12.88 26.09 -9.16
C GLU A 64 13.30 27.31 -8.34
N LYS A 65 13.00 27.27 -7.03
CA LYS A 65 13.31 28.37 -6.12
C LYS A 65 14.81 28.62 -6.02
N ASP A 66 15.58 27.56 -5.77
CA ASP A 66 17.03 27.65 -5.62
C ASP A 66 17.72 28.13 -6.93
N LEU A 67 17.27 27.59 -8.07
CA LEU A 67 17.76 28.03 -9.38
C LEU A 67 17.47 29.53 -9.63
N ALA A 68 16.28 29.99 -9.26
CA ALA A 68 15.89 31.38 -9.42
C ALA A 68 16.69 32.31 -8.49
N GLU A 69 16.86 31.94 -7.24
CA GLU A 69 17.66 32.69 -6.26
C GLU A 69 19.10 32.83 -6.72
N ARG A 70 19.74 31.76 -7.19
CA ARG A 70 21.10 31.79 -7.72
C ARG A 70 21.23 32.64 -8.97
N ALA A 71 20.24 32.55 -9.87
CA ALA A 71 20.22 33.40 -11.05
C ALA A 71 20.15 34.90 -10.65
N GLN A 72 19.32 35.24 -9.68
CA GLN A 72 19.25 36.62 -9.17
C GLN A 72 20.56 37.08 -8.51
N GLU A 73 21.18 36.22 -7.69
CA GLU A 73 22.47 36.51 -7.08
C GLU A 73 23.58 36.79 -8.12
N GLN A 74 23.65 35.94 -9.17
CA GLN A 74 24.60 36.13 -10.26
C GLN A 74 24.35 37.44 -11.01
N ALA A 75 23.06 37.78 -11.23
CA ALA A 75 22.73 39.05 -11.88
C ALA A 75 23.14 40.26 -11.03
N LEU A 76 22.96 40.21 -9.71
CA LEU A 76 23.40 41.26 -8.77
C LEU A 76 24.89 41.33 -8.70
N GLU A 77 25.62 40.23 -8.65
CA GLU A 77 27.07 40.19 -8.66
C GLU A 77 27.64 40.82 -9.94
N ALA A 78 27.12 40.43 -11.08
CA ALA A 78 27.46 40.98 -12.38
C ALA A 78 27.17 42.50 -12.45
N ALA A 79 26.06 42.93 -11.92
CA ALA A 79 25.68 44.34 -11.89
C ALA A 79 26.61 45.17 -11.01
N ARG A 80 27.00 44.62 -9.83
CA ARG A 80 28.01 45.28 -8.95
C ARG A 80 29.36 45.39 -9.62
N ALA A 81 29.81 44.35 -10.32
CA ALA A 81 31.05 44.34 -11.04
C ALA A 81 31.12 45.39 -12.18
N VAL A 82 30.02 45.54 -12.88
CA VAL A 82 29.89 46.53 -13.97
C VAL A 82 29.85 47.97 -13.45
N GLY A 83 29.22 48.17 -12.30
CA GLY A 83 29.05 49.49 -11.67
C GLY A 83 27.83 50.27 -12.20
N SER A 84 27.23 51.08 -11.33
CA SER A 84 25.97 51.78 -11.56
C SER A 84 25.97 52.71 -12.78
N GLU A 85 27.05 53.46 -12.97
CA GLU A 85 27.19 54.42 -14.07
C GLU A 85 27.13 53.72 -15.45
N ARG A 86 27.81 52.59 -15.60
CA ARG A 86 27.85 51.79 -16.83
C ARG A 86 26.55 51.09 -17.11
N LEU A 87 25.84 50.67 -16.05
CA LEU A 87 24.52 50.06 -16.16
C LEU A 87 23.44 51.02 -16.60
N LEU A 88 23.54 52.30 -16.29
CA LEU A 88 22.62 53.35 -16.76
C LEU A 88 22.71 53.54 -18.27
N ASP A 89 23.90 53.36 -18.84
CA ASP A 89 24.10 53.42 -20.30
C ASP A 89 23.46 52.21 -21.02
N GLY A 90 23.48 51.05 -20.42
CA GLY A 90 22.84 49.82 -20.88
C GLY A 90 23.38 49.25 -22.20
N ARG A 91 24.41 49.88 -22.80
CA ARG A 91 24.98 49.46 -24.08
C ARG A 91 25.91 48.25 -23.92
N PRO A 92 25.73 47.18 -24.75
CA PRO A 92 26.59 45.99 -24.66
C PRO A 92 28.09 46.30 -24.80
N GLN A 93 28.44 47.35 -25.56
CA GLN A 93 29.79 47.77 -25.78
C GLN A 93 30.51 48.27 -24.50
N VAL A 94 29.74 48.70 -23.51
CA VAL A 94 30.26 49.16 -22.21
C VAL A 94 30.21 48.04 -21.15
N ILE A 95 29.19 47.23 -21.21
CA ILE A 95 28.93 46.15 -20.23
C ILE A 95 29.85 44.96 -20.45
N VAL A 96 30.04 44.50 -21.67
CA VAL A 96 30.82 43.29 -22.00
C VAL A 96 32.29 43.42 -21.57
N PRO A 97 33.02 44.52 -21.81
CA PRO A 97 34.38 44.66 -21.29
C PRO A 97 34.44 44.60 -19.75
N ALA A 98 33.50 45.26 -19.07
CA ALA A 98 33.48 45.30 -17.63
C ALA A 98 33.22 43.91 -17.00
N LEU A 99 32.36 43.10 -17.61
CA LEU A 99 32.17 41.73 -17.19
C LEU A 99 33.42 40.87 -17.40
N LYS A 100 34.12 41.07 -18.54
CA LYS A 100 35.39 40.37 -18.79
C LYS A 100 36.49 40.74 -17.80
N ASP A 101 36.61 42.01 -17.51
CA ASP A 101 37.61 42.54 -16.58
C ASP A 101 37.36 42.01 -15.14
N SER A 102 36.10 41.71 -14.81
CA SER A 102 35.70 41.14 -13.51
C SER A 102 35.77 39.59 -13.47
N GLY A 103 36.22 38.96 -14.56
CA GLY A 103 36.32 37.50 -14.64
C GLY A 103 34.96 36.78 -14.77
N LEU A 104 33.88 37.52 -15.04
CA LEU A 104 32.55 36.98 -15.25
C LEU A 104 32.29 36.61 -16.70
N ASP A 105 31.36 35.72 -16.91
CA ASP A 105 30.95 35.30 -18.26
C ASP A 105 30.27 36.46 -19.01
N TRP A 106 30.96 37.02 -19.99
CA TRP A 106 30.53 38.17 -20.76
C TRP A 106 29.28 37.90 -21.61
N ASP A 107 28.98 36.62 -21.93
CA ASP A 107 27.83 36.17 -22.72
C ASP A 107 26.60 35.84 -21.84
N MET A 108 26.68 36.13 -20.55
CA MET A 108 25.64 35.81 -19.57
C MET A 108 24.32 36.51 -19.87
N PHE A 109 24.38 37.77 -20.24
CA PHE A 109 23.20 38.59 -20.42
C PHE A 109 23.03 39.09 -21.88
N LYS A 110 21.78 39.10 -22.37
CA LYS A 110 21.37 39.85 -23.56
C LYS A 110 21.18 41.33 -23.22
N THR A 111 20.61 41.59 -22.04
CA THR A 111 20.43 42.96 -21.55
C THR A 111 20.70 42.97 -20.03
N LEU A 112 21.37 43.99 -19.56
CA LEU A 112 21.61 44.27 -18.17
C LEU A 112 21.59 45.80 -18.00
N ARG A 113 20.63 46.35 -17.28
CA ARG A 113 20.46 47.77 -17.09
C ARG A 113 19.78 48.10 -15.77
N VAL A 114 20.06 49.27 -15.22
CA VAL A 114 19.36 49.83 -14.07
C VAL A 114 18.40 50.90 -14.56
N GLU A 115 17.14 50.78 -14.19
CA GLU A 115 16.10 51.76 -14.43
C GLU A 115 15.80 52.54 -13.15
N GLY A 116 15.69 53.85 -13.19
CA GLY A 116 15.14 54.62 -12.07
C GLY A 116 16.06 55.61 -11.34
N SER A 117 17.36 55.75 -11.68
CA SER A 117 18.18 56.78 -11.08
C SER A 117 18.77 57.74 -12.14
N SER A 118 17.98 58.68 -12.62
CA SER A 118 18.55 59.90 -13.24
C SER A 118 18.58 60.98 -12.17
N PRO A 119 19.77 61.51 -11.82
CA PRO A 119 19.82 62.73 -11.04
C PRO A 119 19.32 63.85 -11.91
N GLY A 120 18.04 64.26 -11.80
CA GLY A 120 17.57 65.48 -12.45
C GLY A 120 16.24 65.45 -13.15
N ARG A 121 15.44 64.38 -13.20
CA ARG A 121 14.06 64.41 -13.67
C ARG A 121 13.10 63.89 -12.62
N ASN A 122 12.18 64.77 -12.25
CA ASN A 122 11.08 64.59 -11.30
C ASN A 122 10.66 63.14 -11.07
N MET A 123 11.25 62.53 -10.05
CA MET A 123 10.60 61.43 -9.35
C MET A 123 9.38 61.99 -8.60
N PRO A 124 8.24 61.33 -8.57
CA PRO A 124 7.21 61.64 -7.58
C PRO A 124 7.84 61.63 -6.18
N PRO A 125 7.42 62.50 -5.25
CA PRO A 125 8.07 62.69 -3.97
C PRO A 125 8.21 61.33 -3.29
N ARG A 126 9.45 61.10 -2.78
CA ARG A 126 9.84 59.94 -1.96
C ARG A 126 8.67 59.49 -1.11
N THR A 127 8.00 58.43 -1.46
CA THR A 127 7.26 57.62 -0.49
C THR A 127 8.33 57.01 0.40
N ALA A 128 8.55 57.62 1.52
CA ALA A 128 9.37 57.07 2.58
C ALA A 128 8.87 55.63 2.81
N THR A 129 9.69 54.66 2.50
CA THR A 129 9.42 53.25 2.81
C THR A 129 9.05 53.19 4.28
N LYS A 130 7.80 52.79 4.56
CA LYS A 130 7.36 52.61 5.94
C LYS A 130 8.30 51.59 6.59
N PRO A 131 8.72 51.77 7.83
CA PRO A 131 9.54 50.78 8.51
C PRO A 131 8.76 49.46 8.57
N GLY A 132 9.24 48.45 7.84
CA GLY A 132 8.64 47.13 7.79
C GLY A 132 8.23 46.63 6.40
N GLU A 133 8.25 47.46 5.35
CA GLU A 133 7.99 47.02 3.99
C GLU A 133 9.19 46.26 3.43
N THR A 134 8.98 45.07 2.96
CA THR A 134 10.05 44.27 2.31
C THR A 134 10.37 44.85 0.91
N PRO A 135 11.63 44.75 0.42
CA PRO A 135 12.00 45.19 -0.93
C PRO A 135 11.05 44.64 -2.04
N ARG A 136 10.38 43.52 -1.77
CA ARG A 136 9.46 42.85 -2.69
C ARG A 136 8.11 43.57 -2.82
N GLU A 137 7.62 44.21 -1.75
CA GLU A 137 6.37 44.97 -1.76
C GLU A 137 6.52 46.29 -2.51
N VAL A 138 7.69 46.91 -2.43
CA VAL A 138 8.02 48.10 -3.21
C VAL A 138 8.07 47.80 -4.74
N LEU A 139 8.58 46.62 -5.10
CA LEU A 139 8.59 46.13 -6.48
C LEU A 139 7.21 45.89 -7.04
N SER A 140 6.32 45.28 -6.28
CA SER A 140 4.96 44.99 -6.78
C SER A 140 4.13 46.21 -7.08
N ALA A 141 4.46 47.37 -6.47
CA ALA A 141 3.80 48.65 -6.71
C ALA A 141 4.35 49.41 -7.93
N MET A 142 5.50 49.05 -8.48
CA MET A 142 6.20 49.81 -9.51
C MET A 142 6.28 49.16 -10.88
N GLU A 143 5.81 47.92 -11.10
CA GLU A 143 6.14 47.19 -12.34
C GLU A 143 4.96 46.67 -13.18
N ALA A 144 5.14 46.83 -14.51
CA ALA A 144 4.53 45.92 -15.47
C ALA A 144 5.29 44.57 -15.42
N PRO A 145 4.58 43.41 -15.40
CA PRO A 145 5.24 42.10 -15.36
C PRO A 145 6.18 41.95 -16.57
N PRO A 146 7.34 41.24 -16.36
CA PRO A 146 8.27 40.99 -17.45
C PRO A 146 7.56 40.30 -18.61
N GLN A 147 7.63 40.92 -19.78
CA GLN A 147 6.87 40.52 -20.97
C GLN A 147 7.55 39.44 -21.81
N THR A 148 8.81 39.13 -21.52
CA THR A 148 9.63 38.24 -22.34
C THR A 148 10.25 37.11 -21.50
N MET A 149 10.41 35.96 -22.15
CA MET A 149 11.12 34.82 -21.58
C MET A 149 12.56 35.22 -21.18
N TRP A 150 13.07 34.70 -20.05
CA TRP A 150 14.42 34.95 -19.53
C TRP A 150 14.67 36.36 -18.97
N GLU A 151 13.66 37.16 -18.77
CA GLU A 151 13.76 38.51 -18.23
C GLU A 151 13.26 38.54 -16.80
N ASP A 152 14.03 39.16 -15.90
CA ASP A 152 13.63 39.40 -14.53
C ASP A 152 14.11 40.76 -14.04
N THR A 153 13.60 41.14 -12.89
CA THR A 153 13.87 42.40 -12.25
C THR A 153 14.14 42.20 -10.76
N VAL A 154 15.16 42.88 -10.27
CA VAL A 154 15.49 42.87 -8.86
C VAL A 154 15.75 44.30 -8.35
N PRO A 155 15.48 44.61 -7.07
CA PRO A 155 15.80 45.87 -6.51
C PRO A 155 17.32 46.13 -6.58
N TRP A 156 17.71 47.29 -7.10
CA TRP A 156 19.08 47.75 -7.11
C TRP A 156 19.34 48.57 -5.84
N VAL A 157 20.20 48.03 -5.00
CA VAL A 157 20.57 48.64 -3.70
C VAL A 157 21.93 49.28 -3.84
N ASP A 158 22.05 50.54 -3.45
CA ASP A 158 23.33 51.28 -3.44
C ASP A 158 24.25 50.81 -2.31
N THR A 159 25.47 51.39 -2.28
CA THR A 159 26.46 51.07 -1.26
C THR A 159 26.06 51.45 0.18
N HIS A 160 24.96 52.20 0.34
CA HIS A 160 24.39 52.62 1.62
C HIS A 160 23.17 51.79 2.03
N GLY A 161 22.84 50.75 1.27
CA GLY A 161 21.69 49.89 1.55
C GLY A 161 20.34 50.49 1.15
N THR A 162 20.33 51.60 0.40
CA THR A 162 19.10 52.25 -0.06
C THR A 162 18.73 51.75 -1.45
N VAL A 163 17.46 51.42 -1.70
CA VAL A 163 16.97 51.04 -3.04
C VAL A 163 17.03 52.28 -3.95
N SER A 164 17.97 52.27 -4.89
CA SER A 164 18.22 53.39 -5.83
C SER A 164 17.65 53.15 -7.21
N GLY A 165 17.12 51.99 -7.51
CA GLY A 165 16.54 51.66 -8.80
C GLY A 165 16.12 50.18 -8.91
N ILE A 166 15.84 49.81 -10.14
CA ILE A 166 15.47 48.41 -10.47
C ILE A 166 16.50 47.91 -11.48
N LEU A 167 17.17 46.83 -11.13
CA LEU A 167 18.03 46.09 -12.05
C LEU A 167 17.15 45.19 -12.93
N ARG A 168 17.08 45.51 -14.23
CA ARG A 168 16.43 44.67 -15.23
C ARG A 168 17.47 43.93 -16.02
N TYR A 169 17.33 42.62 -16.08
CA TYR A 169 18.26 41.77 -16.81
C TYR A 169 17.53 40.72 -17.61
N ARG A 170 18.15 40.29 -18.70
CA ARG A 170 17.69 39.19 -19.53
C ARG A 170 18.83 38.26 -19.82
N TYR A 171 18.70 37.03 -19.38
CA TYR A 171 19.70 36.02 -19.67
C TYR A 171 19.80 35.69 -21.17
N SER A 172 21.00 35.34 -21.60
CA SER A 172 21.19 34.73 -22.92
C SER A 172 20.72 33.26 -22.86
N PRO A 173 19.84 32.82 -23.79
CA PRO A 173 19.42 31.43 -23.86
C PRO A 173 20.60 30.47 -23.97
N GLN A 174 21.63 30.84 -24.71
CA GLN A 174 22.84 30.03 -24.87
C GLN A 174 23.63 29.88 -23.58
N PHE A 175 23.69 30.92 -22.77
CA PHE A 175 24.33 30.88 -21.46
C PHE A 175 23.54 29.96 -20.50
N VAL A 176 22.23 30.08 -20.46
CA VAL A 176 21.40 29.23 -19.60
C VAL A 176 21.55 27.76 -19.99
N GLU A 177 21.44 27.44 -21.30
CA GLU A 177 21.52 26.06 -21.80
C GLU A 177 22.90 25.44 -21.58
N ARG A 178 23.98 26.22 -21.86
CA ARG A 178 25.36 25.65 -21.91
C ARG A 178 26.15 25.81 -20.64
N LYS A 179 25.80 26.78 -19.77
CA LYS A 179 26.61 27.08 -18.57
C LYS A 179 25.80 27.05 -17.29
N LEU A 180 24.65 27.75 -17.22
CA LEU A 180 23.91 27.90 -15.98
C LEU A 180 23.29 26.57 -15.53
N LEU A 181 22.50 25.91 -16.39
CA LEU A 181 21.85 24.65 -16.07
C LEU A 181 22.88 23.53 -15.81
N PRO A 182 23.89 23.29 -16.67
CA PRO A 182 24.92 22.30 -16.38
C PRO A 182 25.63 22.55 -15.07
N ARG A 183 26.08 23.79 -14.82
CA ARG A 183 26.78 24.13 -13.58
C ARG A 183 25.91 23.87 -12.35
N TYR A 184 24.64 24.28 -12.39
CA TYR A 184 23.71 24.05 -11.30
C TYR A 184 23.51 22.57 -11.01
N PHE A 185 23.18 21.78 -12.01
CA PHE A 185 22.87 20.37 -11.82
C PHE A 185 24.10 19.48 -11.62
N GLU A 186 25.27 19.91 -12.07
CA GLU A 186 26.52 19.13 -11.89
C GLU A 186 27.21 19.39 -10.57
N HIS A 187 27.15 20.62 -10.04
CA HIS A 187 27.91 21.01 -8.87
C HIS A 187 27.02 21.26 -7.64
N ASP A 188 25.87 21.89 -7.83
CA ASP A 188 25.08 22.40 -6.73
C ASP A 188 23.89 21.49 -6.39
N PHE A 189 23.44 20.68 -7.35
CA PHE A 189 22.36 19.74 -7.11
C PHE A 189 22.90 18.39 -6.60
N PRO A 190 22.32 17.82 -5.51
CA PRO A 190 22.77 16.55 -4.95
C PRO A 190 22.60 15.40 -5.95
N LYS A 191 23.73 14.81 -6.38
CA LYS A 191 23.74 13.72 -7.40
C LYS A 191 23.19 12.38 -6.88
N ASP A 192 23.16 12.17 -5.59
CA ASP A 192 22.87 10.87 -4.97
C ASP A 192 21.39 10.55 -4.76
N GLN A 193 20.47 11.40 -5.21
CA GLN A 193 19.04 11.19 -4.94
C GLN A 193 18.33 10.23 -5.91
N GLY A 194 19.04 9.63 -6.87
CA GLY A 194 18.41 8.76 -7.87
C GLY A 194 17.33 9.46 -8.71
N LEU A 195 17.42 10.80 -8.80
CA LEU A 195 16.46 11.64 -9.52
C LEU A 195 17.00 12.02 -10.89
N VAL A 196 16.14 11.99 -11.89
CA VAL A 196 16.39 12.56 -13.21
C VAL A 196 15.50 13.77 -13.39
N ILE A 197 16.13 14.92 -13.61
CA ILE A 197 15.46 16.20 -13.85
C ILE A 197 15.73 16.60 -15.30
N ARG A 198 14.65 16.95 -16.01
CA ARG A 198 14.69 17.50 -17.36
C ARG A 198 14.17 18.93 -17.32
N VAL A 199 14.88 19.80 -17.97
CA VAL A 199 14.47 21.17 -18.25
C VAL A 199 14.18 21.28 -19.73
N SER A 200 12.98 21.71 -20.11
CA SER A 200 12.58 21.91 -21.50
C SER A 200 11.98 23.29 -21.73
N ASP A 201 12.03 23.74 -22.98
CA ASP A 201 11.38 24.97 -23.42
C ASP A 201 9.85 24.78 -23.58
N PRO A 202 9.07 25.82 -23.85
CA PRO A 202 7.62 25.71 -24.06
C PRO A 202 7.22 24.80 -25.21
N MET A 203 8.12 24.56 -26.18
CA MET A 203 7.93 23.67 -27.33
C MET A 203 8.43 22.24 -27.04
N ASP A 204 8.71 21.92 -25.78
CA ASP A 204 9.22 20.63 -25.30
C ASP A 204 10.62 20.26 -25.84
N ARG A 205 11.38 21.22 -26.38
CA ARG A 205 12.80 20.99 -26.70
C ARG A 205 13.60 20.87 -25.40
N ILE A 206 14.35 19.80 -25.27
CA ILE A 206 15.20 19.55 -24.11
C ILE A 206 16.36 20.52 -24.11
N LEU A 207 16.48 21.32 -23.05
CA LEU A 207 17.59 22.23 -22.82
C LEU A 207 18.68 21.58 -21.95
N TYR A 208 18.26 20.81 -20.95
CA TYR A 208 19.16 20.09 -20.08
C TYR A 208 18.47 18.84 -19.49
N GLU A 209 19.26 17.81 -19.25
CA GLU A 209 18.81 16.59 -18.59
C GLU A 209 19.96 16.01 -17.73
N THR A 210 19.68 15.70 -16.46
CA THR A 210 20.70 15.20 -15.53
C THR A 210 21.22 13.79 -15.87
N ALA A 211 20.38 12.98 -16.53
CA ALA A 211 20.76 11.68 -17.07
C ALA A 211 19.87 11.35 -18.27
N PRO A 212 20.42 10.73 -19.35
CA PRO A 212 19.64 10.40 -20.54
C PRO A 212 18.51 9.41 -20.20
N THR A 213 17.32 9.71 -20.70
CA THR A 213 16.14 8.86 -20.47
C THR A 213 15.70 8.22 -21.78
N PRO A 214 15.43 6.90 -21.80
CA PRO A 214 15.01 6.20 -23.00
C PRO A 214 13.57 6.49 -23.40
N ASP A 215 12.77 7.05 -22.52
CA ASP A 215 11.37 7.37 -22.72
C ASP A 215 10.98 8.71 -22.09
N ASP A 216 9.84 9.26 -22.51
CA ASP A 216 9.33 10.56 -22.05
C ASP A 216 8.38 10.44 -20.83
N LYS A 217 8.48 9.36 -20.05
CA LYS A 217 7.66 9.17 -18.85
C LYS A 217 8.31 9.82 -17.64
N PHE A 218 7.68 10.86 -17.16
CA PHE A 218 8.03 11.59 -15.94
C PHE A 218 6.87 11.54 -14.96
N GLU A 219 7.16 11.45 -13.67
CA GLU A 219 6.17 11.42 -12.60
C GLU A 219 5.47 12.77 -12.44
N VAL A 220 6.24 13.85 -12.59
CA VAL A 220 5.71 15.21 -12.51
C VAL A 220 6.32 16.05 -13.61
N LYS A 221 5.49 16.85 -14.30
CA LYS A 221 5.88 17.89 -15.22
C LYS A 221 5.16 19.19 -14.81
N ARG A 222 5.91 20.27 -14.62
CA ARG A 222 5.33 21.56 -14.26
C ARG A 222 6.05 22.71 -14.96
N PRO A 223 5.32 23.78 -15.33
CA PRO A 223 5.95 25.01 -15.79
C PRO A 223 6.66 25.70 -14.63
N ILE A 224 7.76 26.38 -14.92
CA ILE A 224 8.45 27.25 -13.98
C ILE A 224 7.65 28.56 -13.84
N ALA A 225 7.34 28.91 -12.60
CA ALA A 225 6.62 30.14 -12.28
C ALA A 225 7.55 31.35 -12.13
N SER A 226 8.85 31.11 -11.84
CA SER A 226 9.83 32.19 -11.66
C SER A 226 9.93 33.07 -12.89
N PRO A 227 9.94 34.41 -12.74
CA PRO A 227 10.08 35.36 -13.84
C PRO A 227 11.32 35.11 -14.69
N SER A 228 12.49 34.85 -14.05
CA SER A 228 13.77 34.60 -14.72
C SER A 228 13.73 33.45 -15.73
N PHE A 229 12.86 32.45 -15.50
CA PHE A 229 12.76 31.23 -16.27
C PHE A 229 11.33 30.93 -16.76
N ARG A 230 10.53 31.99 -16.85
CA ARG A 230 9.11 31.85 -17.27
C ARG A 230 9.00 31.13 -18.61
N GLY A 231 8.11 30.14 -18.65
CA GLY A 231 7.84 29.34 -19.83
C GLY A 231 8.68 28.07 -19.92
N LEU A 232 9.74 27.91 -19.15
CA LEU A 232 10.41 26.62 -19.05
C LEU A 232 9.55 25.63 -18.29
N LYS A 233 9.76 24.34 -18.59
CA LYS A 233 9.11 23.23 -17.92
C LYS A 233 10.17 22.42 -17.20
N LEU A 234 9.89 22.08 -15.96
CA LEU A 234 10.64 21.10 -15.19
C LEU A 234 9.89 19.78 -15.18
N ALA A 235 10.61 18.71 -15.43
CA ALA A 235 10.09 17.36 -15.30
C ALA A 235 11.01 16.54 -14.40
N LEU A 236 10.43 15.73 -13.53
CA LEU A 236 11.14 14.87 -12.60
C LEU A 236 10.70 13.44 -12.77
N ARG A 237 11.67 12.53 -12.78
CA ARG A 237 11.46 11.09 -12.64
C ARG A 237 12.51 10.49 -11.72
N TYR A 238 12.14 9.36 -11.13
CA TYR A 238 13.11 8.54 -10.40
C TYR A 238 13.91 7.69 -11.40
N ARG A 239 15.24 7.62 -11.20
CA ARG A 239 16.18 6.91 -12.08
C ARG A 239 15.86 5.43 -12.18
N ASP A 240 15.54 4.82 -11.04
CA ASP A 240 15.11 3.43 -10.97
C ASP A 240 13.59 3.34 -11.03
N ARG A 241 13.07 2.74 -12.08
CA ARG A 241 11.67 2.34 -12.19
C ARG A 241 11.29 1.18 -11.25
N THR A 242 12.15 0.88 -10.29
CA THR A 242 11.88 -0.10 -9.25
C THR A 242 10.59 0.21 -8.51
N ILE A 243 10.20 1.49 -8.41
CA ILE A 243 8.98 1.90 -7.68
C ILE A 243 7.70 1.29 -8.28
N GLU A 244 7.52 1.32 -9.61
CA GLU A 244 6.37 0.69 -10.26
C GLU A 244 6.46 -0.85 -10.20
N ARG A 245 7.66 -1.39 -10.38
CA ARG A 245 7.92 -2.83 -10.31
C ARG A 245 7.77 -3.34 -8.87
N ASP A 246 8.32 -2.62 -7.91
CA ASP A 246 8.22 -2.96 -6.49
C ASP A 246 6.79 -2.85 -5.99
N THR A 247 6.02 -1.88 -6.47
CA THR A 247 4.60 -1.76 -6.13
C THR A 247 3.81 -2.96 -6.64
N ARG A 248 4.02 -3.39 -7.89
CA ARG A 248 3.37 -4.59 -8.45
C ARG A 248 3.78 -5.87 -7.74
N LEU A 249 5.07 -6.04 -7.47
CA LEU A 249 5.57 -7.19 -6.73
C LEU A 249 5.00 -7.23 -5.31
N TRP A 250 4.87 -6.09 -4.69
CA TRP A 250 4.27 -5.97 -3.36
C TRP A 250 2.76 -6.28 -3.39
N GLU A 251 2.00 -5.79 -4.37
CA GLU A 251 0.59 -6.12 -4.59
C GLU A 251 0.41 -7.63 -4.81
N MET A 252 1.16 -8.22 -5.73
CA MET A 252 1.11 -9.65 -6.00
C MET A 252 1.52 -10.48 -4.78
N GLY A 253 2.57 -10.06 -4.05
CA GLY A 253 3.02 -10.72 -2.83
C GLY A 253 1.96 -10.68 -1.73
N THR A 254 1.31 -9.55 -1.52
CA THR A 254 0.25 -9.40 -0.53
C THR A 254 -0.95 -10.28 -0.86
N LEU A 255 -1.41 -10.28 -2.12
CA LEU A 255 -2.50 -11.14 -2.57
C LEU A 255 -2.15 -12.63 -2.46
N ALA A 256 -0.90 -13.01 -2.77
CA ALA A 256 -0.43 -14.38 -2.62
C ALA A 256 -0.42 -14.85 -1.15
N ILE A 257 -0.02 -13.99 -0.23
CA ILE A 257 -0.06 -14.27 1.21
C ILE A 257 -1.50 -14.47 1.69
N ILE A 258 -2.42 -13.60 1.29
CA ILE A 258 -3.83 -13.70 1.63
C ILE A 258 -4.40 -15.03 1.12
N ALA A 259 -4.18 -15.35 -0.17
CA ALA A 259 -4.63 -16.59 -0.78
C ALA A 259 -4.03 -17.83 -0.08
N PHE A 260 -2.77 -17.77 0.35
CA PHE A 260 -2.13 -18.84 1.10
C PHE A 260 -2.76 -19.02 2.49
N ILE A 261 -3.08 -17.94 3.19
CA ILE A 261 -3.75 -18.00 4.50
C ILE A 261 -5.15 -18.61 4.34
N ASP A 262 -5.91 -18.20 3.34
CA ASP A 262 -7.25 -18.76 3.06
C ASP A 262 -7.19 -20.25 2.74
N LEU A 263 -6.21 -20.68 1.93
CA LEU A 263 -5.98 -22.08 1.61
C LEU A 263 -5.64 -22.91 2.86
N MET A 264 -4.76 -22.40 3.72
CA MET A 264 -4.39 -23.05 4.98
C MET A 264 -5.59 -23.17 5.92
N LEU A 265 -6.43 -22.14 5.97
CA LEU A 265 -7.63 -22.11 6.81
C LEU A 265 -8.67 -23.11 6.30
N ALA A 266 -8.88 -23.20 4.99
CA ALA A 266 -9.75 -24.17 4.35
C ALA A 266 -9.26 -25.62 4.57
N ALA A 267 -7.95 -25.87 4.46
CA ALA A 267 -7.35 -27.16 4.72
C ALA A 267 -7.51 -27.58 6.20
N GLY A 268 -7.27 -26.66 7.14
CA GLY A 268 -7.48 -26.89 8.57
C GLY A 268 -8.93 -27.22 8.88
N LEU A 269 -9.88 -26.49 8.29
CA LEU A 269 -11.30 -26.73 8.45
C LEU A 269 -11.71 -28.11 7.91
N TYR A 270 -11.18 -28.49 6.76
CA TYR A 270 -11.41 -29.81 6.17
C TYR A 270 -10.90 -30.93 7.08
N LEU A 271 -9.71 -30.80 7.66
CA LEU A 271 -9.15 -31.79 8.60
C LEU A 271 -10.00 -31.92 9.87
N VAL A 272 -10.41 -30.80 10.46
CA VAL A 272 -11.31 -30.78 11.62
C VAL A 272 -12.65 -31.47 11.28
N TYR A 273 -13.25 -31.10 10.17
CA TYR A 273 -14.50 -31.72 9.69
C TYR A 273 -14.37 -33.24 9.55
N ASN A 274 -13.30 -33.71 8.92
CA ASN A 274 -13.07 -35.12 8.69
C ASN A 274 -12.84 -35.90 9.99
N ASN A 275 -12.11 -35.31 10.94
CA ASN A 275 -11.89 -35.89 12.28
C ASN A 275 -13.21 -35.98 13.06
N VAL A 276 -13.98 -34.89 13.13
CA VAL A 276 -15.29 -34.90 13.81
C VAL A 276 -16.23 -35.91 13.19
N ARG A 277 -16.26 -36.03 11.85
CA ARG A 277 -17.07 -37.01 11.15
C ARG A 277 -16.67 -38.45 11.54
N ARG A 278 -15.39 -38.74 11.64
CA ARG A 278 -14.87 -40.07 12.08
C ARG A 278 -15.26 -40.36 13.51
N GLU A 279 -15.07 -39.43 14.43
CA GLU A 279 -15.43 -39.60 15.84
C GLU A 279 -16.91 -39.89 16.04
N VAL A 280 -17.73 -39.10 15.33
CA VAL A 280 -19.17 -39.30 15.39
C VAL A 280 -19.59 -40.65 14.81
N HIS A 281 -18.95 -41.10 13.73
CA HIS A 281 -19.23 -42.43 13.17
C HIS A 281 -18.87 -43.53 14.14
N LEU A 282 -17.70 -43.46 14.78
CA LEU A 282 -17.28 -44.39 15.79
C LEU A 282 -18.20 -44.40 17.02
N ALA A 283 -18.64 -43.21 17.48
CA ALA A 283 -19.60 -43.12 18.59
C ALA A 283 -20.94 -43.76 18.25
N ARG A 284 -21.44 -43.63 17.02
CA ARG A 284 -22.67 -44.31 16.53
C ARG A 284 -22.48 -45.83 16.53
N LEU A 285 -21.40 -46.32 15.93
CA LEU A 285 -21.10 -47.75 15.90
C LEU A 285 -21.06 -48.35 17.29
N LYS A 286 -20.45 -47.63 18.25
CA LYS A 286 -20.40 -48.06 19.67
C LYS A 286 -21.77 -48.08 20.31
N SER A 287 -22.63 -47.06 20.05
CA SER A 287 -23.98 -47.00 20.54
C SER A 287 -24.85 -48.16 19.98
N ASP A 288 -24.77 -48.35 18.66
CA ASP A 288 -25.52 -49.44 17.99
C ASP A 288 -25.05 -50.84 18.49
N PHE A 289 -23.74 -50.99 18.70
CA PHE A 289 -23.20 -52.23 19.27
C PHE A 289 -23.78 -52.50 20.65
N VAL A 290 -23.75 -51.50 21.58
CA VAL A 290 -24.29 -51.65 22.93
C VAL A 290 -25.79 -51.96 22.90
N ALA A 291 -26.56 -51.30 22.02
CA ALA A 291 -28.00 -51.57 21.87
C ALA A 291 -28.28 -52.98 21.36
N ASN A 292 -27.55 -53.45 20.35
CA ASN A 292 -27.69 -54.79 19.78
C ASN A 292 -27.28 -55.87 20.79
N VAL A 293 -26.14 -55.70 21.48
CA VAL A 293 -25.71 -56.62 22.52
C VAL A 293 -26.76 -56.72 23.62
N SER A 294 -27.29 -55.58 24.08
CA SER A 294 -28.32 -55.57 25.14
C SER A 294 -29.58 -56.33 24.67
N HIS A 295 -29.99 -56.18 23.42
CA HIS A 295 -31.13 -56.89 22.88
C HIS A 295 -30.87 -58.43 22.77
N GLU A 296 -29.70 -58.84 22.25
CA GLU A 296 -29.29 -60.23 22.11
C GLU A 296 -29.09 -60.94 23.44
N LEU A 297 -28.73 -60.25 24.52
CA LEU A 297 -28.62 -60.77 25.88
C LEU A 297 -30.00 -60.90 26.55
N LYS A 298 -30.94 -59.97 26.31
CA LYS A 298 -32.25 -59.95 26.97
C LYS A 298 -33.14 -61.15 26.61
N THR A 299 -33.07 -61.56 25.33
CA THR A 299 -33.94 -62.64 24.80
C THR A 299 -33.65 -64.03 25.48
N PRO A 300 -32.42 -64.56 25.49
CA PRO A 300 -32.09 -65.82 26.15
C PRO A 300 -32.29 -65.74 27.67
N LEU A 301 -31.99 -64.59 28.28
CA LEU A 301 -32.21 -64.38 29.70
C LEU A 301 -33.70 -64.45 30.06
N ALA A 302 -34.58 -63.86 29.27
CA ALA A 302 -36.04 -63.93 29.46
C ALA A 302 -36.56 -65.36 29.34
N LEU A 303 -36.02 -66.16 28.40
CA LEU A 303 -36.42 -67.57 28.23
C LEU A 303 -35.91 -68.40 29.42
N ILE A 304 -34.67 -68.27 29.87
CA ILE A 304 -34.14 -68.97 31.04
C ILE A 304 -35.00 -68.66 32.26
N ARG A 305 -35.33 -67.39 32.49
CA ARG A 305 -36.17 -66.96 33.62
C ARG A 305 -37.55 -67.56 33.55
N LEU A 306 -38.21 -67.48 32.40
CA LEU A 306 -39.56 -68.00 32.18
C LEU A 306 -39.63 -69.48 32.51
N PHE A 307 -38.72 -70.28 31.95
CA PHE A 307 -38.72 -71.75 32.20
C PHE A 307 -38.29 -72.13 33.64
N ALA A 308 -37.36 -71.38 34.20
CA ALA A 308 -36.96 -71.61 35.62
C ALA A 308 -38.11 -71.27 36.58
N GLU A 309 -38.81 -70.15 36.43
CA GLU A 309 -40.01 -69.74 37.20
C GLU A 309 -41.12 -70.77 37.04
N THR A 310 -41.36 -71.32 35.81
CA THR A 310 -42.38 -72.35 35.55
C THR A 310 -42.05 -73.68 36.31
N LEU A 311 -40.79 -74.07 36.31
CA LEU A 311 -40.31 -75.26 37.08
C LEU A 311 -40.44 -75.07 38.60
N GLU A 312 -40.02 -73.87 39.09
CA GLU A 312 -40.10 -73.51 40.49
C GLU A 312 -41.51 -73.51 41.03
N LEU A 313 -42.46 -73.02 40.26
CA LEU A 313 -43.89 -73.02 40.63
C LEU A 313 -44.58 -74.41 40.56
N GLY A 314 -43.88 -75.45 40.10
CA GLY A 314 -44.43 -76.77 39.94
C GLY A 314 -45.52 -76.91 38.89
N ARG A 315 -45.59 -75.91 37.93
CA ARG A 315 -46.60 -75.81 36.89
C ARG A 315 -46.31 -76.67 35.64
N VAL A 316 -45.45 -77.67 35.79
CA VAL A 316 -45.09 -78.57 34.69
C VAL A 316 -45.85 -79.85 34.81
N PRO A 317 -46.69 -80.23 33.80
CA PRO A 317 -47.67 -81.31 33.92
C PRO A 317 -47.01 -82.70 33.84
N THR A 318 -45.83 -82.90 33.27
CA THR A 318 -45.14 -84.16 33.12
C THR A 318 -43.64 -84.04 33.29
N GLU A 319 -42.95 -85.08 33.69
CA GLU A 319 -41.52 -85.19 33.84
C GLU A 319 -40.77 -84.93 32.49
N GLU A 320 -41.33 -85.41 31.40
CA GLU A 320 -40.79 -85.20 30.06
C GLU A 320 -40.71 -83.67 29.72
N LYS A 321 -41.72 -82.90 30.11
CA LYS A 321 -41.79 -81.47 29.89
C LYS A 321 -40.77 -80.74 30.84
N ALA A 322 -40.65 -81.19 32.03
CA ALA A 322 -39.61 -80.68 32.94
C ALA A 322 -38.20 -80.85 32.33
N GLN A 323 -37.92 -82.00 31.79
CA GLN A 323 -36.71 -82.34 31.07
C GLN A 323 -36.49 -81.45 29.84
N GLN A 324 -37.57 -81.13 29.11
CA GLN A 324 -37.51 -80.19 27.97
C GLN A 324 -37.14 -78.76 28.43
N TYR A 325 -37.68 -78.28 29.56
CA TYR A 325 -37.39 -76.96 30.10
C TYR A 325 -35.93 -76.87 30.59
N TYR A 326 -35.39 -77.86 31.27
CA TYR A 326 -33.98 -77.99 31.66
C TYR A 326 -33.08 -77.94 30.43
N ARG A 327 -33.41 -78.62 29.34
CA ARG A 327 -32.62 -78.56 28.07
C ARG A 327 -32.64 -77.18 27.44
N VAL A 328 -33.78 -76.45 27.46
CA VAL A 328 -33.87 -75.08 26.94
C VAL A 328 -33.04 -74.14 27.78
N ILE A 329 -33.15 -74.22 29.13
CA ILE A 329 -32.34 -73.41 30.03
C ILE A 329 -30.87 -73.65 29.77
N ASN A 330 -30.44 -74.86 29.65
CA ASN A 330 -29.04 -75.20 29.42
C ASN A 330 -28.56 -74.66 28.04
N LYS A 331 -29.34 -74.85 27.03
CA LYS A 331 -29.04 -74.36 25.66
C LYS A 331 -28.90 -72.83 25.62
N GLU A 332 -29.85 -72.09 26.21
CA GLU A 332 -29.80 -70.63 26.23
C GLU A 332 -28.69 -70.10 27.14
N SER A 333 -28.33 -70.79 28.23
CA SER A 333 -27.16 -70.46 29.05
C SER A 333 -25.85 -70.63 28.29
N HIS A 334 -25.72 -71.72 27.54
CA HIS A 334 -24.55 -71.92 26.66
C HIS A 334 -24.45 -70.80 25.59
N ARG A 335 -25.57 -70.46 24.98
CA ARG A 335 -25.61 -69.35 23.98
C ARG A 335 -25.20 -68.01 24.60
N LEU A 336 -25.67 -67.74 25.82
CA LEU A 336 -25.31 -66.52 26.56
C LEU A 336 -23.82 -66.48 26.87
N THR A 337 -23.23 -67.60 27.27
CA THR A 337 -21.77 -67.69 27.54
C THR A 337 -20.98 -67.44 26.28
N GLN A 338 -21.36 -67.96 25.15
CA GLN A 338 -20.69 -67.68 23.85
C GLN A 338 -20.80 -66.21 23.46
N LEU A 339 -21.98 -65.60 23.63
CA LEU A 339 -22.15 -64.16 23.37
C LEU A 339 -21.23 -63.30 24.24
N ILE A 340 -21.14 -63.59 25.52
CA ILE A 340 -20.26 -62.89 26.47
C ILE A 340 -18.79 -63.04 26.04
N ASN A 341 -18.35 -64.25 25.70
CA ASN A 341 -17.00 -64.47 25.24
C ASN A 341 -16.65 -63.68 23.97
N ASN A 342 -17.58 -63.69 22.99
CA ASN A 342 -17.41 -62.90 21.76
C ASN A 342 -17.28 -61.38 22.05
N ILE A 343 -18.04 -60.85 23.02
CA ILE A 343 -17.96 -59.44 23.44
C ILE A 343 -16.64 -59.16 24.11
N LEU A 344 -16.15 -60.06 24.97
CA LEU A 344 -14.85 -59.90 25.65
C LEU A 344 -13.70 -59.95 24.65
N ASP A 345 -13.73 -60.86 23.68
CA ASP A 345 -12.74 -60.94 22.61
C ASP A 345 -12.71 -59.69 21.76
N PHE A 346 -13.90 -59.17 21.39
CA PHE A 346 -14.02 -57.91 20.67
C PHE A 346 -13.43 -56.73 21.50
N SER A 347 -13.74 -56.65 22.79
CA SER A 347 -13.22 -55.60 23.68
C SER A 347 -11.70 -55.66 23.80
N ARG A 348 -11.10 -56.87 23.87
CA ARG A 348 -9.64 -57.04 23.88
C ARG A 348 -8.98 -56.58 22.58
N ILE A 349 -9.57 -56.90 21.43
CA ILE A 349 -9.08 -56.43 20.13
C ILE A 349 -9.14 -54.92 20.04
N GLU A 350 -10.22 -54.30 20.55
CA GLU A 350 -10.35 -52.83 20.57
C GLU A 350 -9.31 -52.17 21.49
N ALA A 351 -9.05 -52.76 22.65
CA ALA A 351 -8.04 -52.27 23.58
C ALA A 351 -6.61 -52.42 23.03
N GLY A 352 -6.27 -53.55 22.40
CA GLY A 352 -4.96 -53.79 21.79
C GLY A 352 -4.67 -52.97 20.52
N ARG A 353 -5.66 -52.31 19.92
CA ARG A 353 -5.46 -51.32 18.83
C ARG A 353 -5.10 -49.90 19.33
N LYS A 354 -5.16 -49.69 20.65
CA LYS A 354 -4.83 -48.39 21.25
C LYS A 354 -3.40 -48.28 21.76
N GLU A 355 -2.65 -49.38 21.73
CA GLU A 355 -1.20 -49.34 21.90
C GLU A 355 -0.50 -49.28 20.56
#